data_57a47321fdb93c7a50fdc281aea953d5
#
_entry.id   57a47321fdb93c7a50fdc281aea953d5
#
_cell.length_a   1.000
_cell.length_b   1.000
_cell.length_c   1.000
_cell.angle_alpha   90.00
_cell.angle_beta   90.00
_cell.angle_gamma   90.00
#
_symmetry.space_group_name_H-M   'P 1'
#
loop_
_entity.id
_entity.type
_entity.pdbx_description
1 polymer ?
#
loop_
_entity_poly.entity_id
_entity_poly.type
_entity_poly.pdbx_seq_one_letter_code
_entity_poly.pdbx_strand_id
1 'polypeptide(L)'
;MKTLVVGDLHGDWGSLNQLINKKQPNLVLQCGDFGHWPALEALSKVRYNEKPWKLQGIKTQDAHVLWCDGNHEDHWHLQENNVNYPGVTYMPRGSVRMLPDQRMVMFIGGAQSVDREQRVLGVDWFPEEVISYAEADRIMGYGGPIDVVISHTCPVEFDIPGTYYKQNDPSRKVLSMVLEMYKPDLWYFGHWHTNVRGRYRNTHWECLDYPHHAGGKWWTWLK
;
A
#
# COMPACT_ATOMS: atom_id res chain seq x y z
N MET A 1 -5.78 10.45 19.07
CA MET A 1 -4.56 10.44 18.27
C MET A 1 -4.95 10.65 16.81
N LYS A 2 -4.17 11.44 16.02
CA LYS A 2 -4.51 11.76 14.64
C LYS A 2 -3.84 10.75 13.71
N THR A 3 -4.62 9.92 13.01
CA THR A 3 -4.12 8.93 12.06
C THR A 3 -4.50 9.31 10.63
N LEU A 4 -3.51 9.46 9.76
CA LEU A 4 -3.71 9.63 8.32
C LEU A 4 -3.68 8.28 7.61
N VAL A 5 -4.48 8.14 6.55
CA VAL A 5 -4.35 7.08 5.55
C VAL A 5 -3.90 7.74 4.25
N VAL A 6 -2.92 7.15 3.59
CA VAL A 6 -2.24 7.69 2.41
C VAL A 6 -2.24 6.64 1.30
N GLY A 7 -2.63 7.03 0.10
CA GLY A 7 -2.56 6.20 -1.11
C GLY A 7 -1.15 6.08 -1.67
N ASP A 8 -1.05 5.80 -2.95
CA ASP A 8 0.22 5.53 -3.64
C ASP A 8 1.16 6.74 -3.56
N LEU A 9 2.45 6.47 -3.38
CA LEU A 9 3.47 7.51 -3.33
C LEU A 9 4.43 7.47 -4.53
N HIS A 10 4.68 6.29 -5.08
CA HIS A 10 5.64 6.09 -6.17
C HIS A 10 6.96 6.82 -5.94
N GLY A 11 7.48 6.76 -4.70
CA GLY A 11 8.72 7.43 -4.31
C GLY A 11 8.62 8.94 -4.07
N ASP A 12 7.45 9.55 -4.20
CA ASP A 12 7.26 10.98 -3.87
C ASP A 12 7.16 11.20 -2.36
N TRP A 13 8.26 10.92 -1.68
CA TRP A 13 8.39 11.18 -0.25
C TRP A 13 8.41 12.68 0.08
N GLY A 14 8.67 13.52 -0.92
CA GLY A 14 8.59 14.97 -0.77
C GLY A 14 7.17 15.43 -0.43
N SER A 15 6.17 14.93 -1.17
CA SER A 15 4.76 15.20 -0.88
C SER A 15 4.31 14.62 0.47
N LEU A 16 4.78 13.42 0.83
CA LEU A 16 4.52 12.85 2.15
C LEU A 16 5.08 13.73 3.27
N ASN A 17 6.33 14.20 3.15
CA ASN A 17 6.97 15.08 4.12
C ASN A 17 6.19 16.39 4.30
N GLN A 18 5.74 17.00 3.19
CA GLN A 18 4.91 18.20 3.21
C GLN A 18 3.56 17.96 3.90
N LEU A 19 2.92 16.81 3.61
CA LEU A 19 1.66 16.42 4.23
C LEU A 19 1.82 16.24 5.74
N ILE A 20 2.83 15.49 6.18
CA ILE A 20 3.12 15.27 7.61
C ILE A 20 3.38 16.61 8.30
N ASN A 21 4.21 17.47 7.71
CA ASN A 21 4.50 18.79 8.26
C ASN A 21 3.24 19.66 8.38
N LYS A 22 2.35 19.63 7.38
CA LYS A 22 1.12 20.44 7.37
C LYS A 22 0.04 19.91 8.32
N LYS A 23 -0.10 18.57 8.41
CA LYS A 23 -1.22 17.93 9.11
C LYS A 23 -0.89 17.48 10.53
N GLN A 24 0.40 17.32 10.84
CA GLN A 24 0.89 16.90 12.14
C GLN A 24 0.15 15.64 12.67
N PRO A 25 0.16 14.53 11.89
CA PRO A 25 -0.40 13.26 12.36
C PRO A 25 0.53 12.64 13.40
N ASN A 26 -0.01 11.73 14.20
CA ASN A 26 0.82 10.87 15.05
C ASN A 26 1.16 9.56 14.31
N LEU A 27 0.27 9.11 13.43
CA LEU A 27 0.40 7.87 12.67
C LEU A 27 -0.03 8.08 11.22
N VAL A 28 0.71 7.45 10.30
CA VAL A 28 0.37 7.36 8.89
C VAL A 28 0.27 5.89 8.51
N LEU A 29 -0.84 5.49 7.87
CA LEU A 29 -1.06 4.18 7.28
C LEU A 29 -1.02 4.35 5.76
N GLN A 30 -0.07 3.71 5.08
CA GLN A 30 0.16 3.90 3.65
C GLN A 30 -0.19 2.62 2.88
N CYS A 31 -0.88 2.78 1.75
CA CYS A 31 -1.60 1.73 1.03
C CYS A 31 -0.79 1.06 -0.10
N GLY A 32 0.53 1.04 -0.04
CA GLY A 32 1.39 0.41 -1.06
C GLY A 32 1.88 1.37 -2.15
N ASP A 33 2.75 0.89 -3.02
CA ASP A 33 3.51 1.71 -3.97
C ASP A 33 4.24 2.85 -3.26
N PHE A 34 4.93 2.48 -2.19
CA PHE A 34 5.71 3.39 -1.36
C PHE A 34 6.93 3.96 -2.10
N GLY A 35 7.52 3.15 -2.99
CA GLY A 35 8.67 3.54 -3.78
C GLY A 35 9.99 2.97 -3.24
N HIS A 36 9.99 1.72 -2.82
CA HIS A 36 11.19 1.00 -2.42
C HIS A 36 11.79 0.24 -3.61
N TRP A 37 12.75 0.87 -4.33
CA TRP A 37 13.26 0.42 -5.63
C TRP A 37 14.80 0.33 -5.72
N PRO A 38 15.51 -0.38 -4.84
CA PRO A 38 16.97 -0.39 -4.86
C PRO A 38 17.57 -0.96 -6.16
N ALA A 39 16.93 -1.95 -6.79
CA ALA A 39 17.40 -2.50 -8.08
C ALA A 39 17.25 -1.48 -9.22
N LEU A 40 16.13 -0.78 -9.31
CA LEU A 40 15.89 0.27 -10.31
C LEU A 40 16.83 1.45 -10.12
N GLU A 41 17.07 1.86 -8.87
CA GLU A 41 18.03 2.93 -8.54
C GLU A 41 19.45 2.55 -8.95
N ALA A 42 19.87 1.31 -8.72
CA ALA A 42 21.19 0.82 -9.13
C ALA A 42 21.34 0.82 -10.66
N LEU A 43 20.31 0.38 -11.38
CA LEU A 43 20.30 0.38 -12.84
C LEU A 43 20.37 1.79 -13.43
N SER A 44 19.63 2.73 -12.87
CA SER A 44 19.63 4.13 -13.33
C SER A 44 20.99 4.78 -13.20
N LYS A 45 21.73 4.48 -12.12
CA LYS A 45 23.14 4.94 -11.96
C LYS A 45 24.05 4.45 -13.08
N VAL A 46 23.90 3.19 -13.48
CA VAL A 46 24.77 2.56 -14.48
C VAL A 46 24.44 3.02 -15.91
N ARG A 47 23.15 3.06 -16.26
CA ARG A 47 22.73 3.35 -17.65
C ARG A 47 22.75 4.83 -18.02
N TYR A 48 22.41 5.71 -17.09
CA TYR A 48 22.13 7.10 -17.44
C TYR A 48 23.13 8.09 -16.84
N ASN A 49 24.11 7.61 -16.04
CA ASN A 49 25.01 8.48 -15.26
C ASN A 49 24.24 9.59 -14.51
N GLU A 50 22.96 9.34 -14.29
CA GLU A 50 22.10 10.23 -13.57
C GLU A 50 22.49 10.18 -12.10
N LYS A 51 22.56 11.35 -11.47
CA LYS A 51 22.56 11.36 -10.01
C LYS A 51 21.35 10.56 -9.57
N PRO A 52 21.53 9.55 -8.70
CA PRO A 52 20.40 8.79 -8.21
C PRO A 52 19.29 9.75 -7.83
N TRP A 53 18.05 9.44 -8.19
CA TRP A 53 16.93 10.15 -7.61
C TRP A 53 17.26 10.24 -6.13
N LYS A 54 17.64 11.41 -5.66
CA LYS A 54 17.77 11.63 -4.24
C LYS A 54 16.34 11.57 -3.76
N LEU A 55 15.89 10.36 -3.46
CA LEU A 55 14.73 10.19 -2.64
C LEU A 55 14.95 11.12 -1.47
N GLN A 56 14.20 12.20 -1.43
CA GLN A 56 14.32 13.13 -0.31
C GLN A 56 14.04 12.26 0.89
N GLY A 57 15.01 12.11 1.79
CA GLY A 57 14.85 11.24 2.93
C GLY A 57 13.53 11.53 3.62
N ILE A 58 12.86 10.49 4.09
CA ILE A 58 11.57 10.66 4.76
C ILE A 58 11.80 11.44 6.05
N LYS A 59 11.00 12.48 6.25
CA LYS A 59 11.03 13.34 7.44
C LYS A 59 9.73 13.14 8.20
N THR A 60 9.69 12.13 9.01
CA THR A 60 8.46 11.76 9.75
C THR A 60 8.16 12.70 10.91
N GLN A 61 9.13 13.54 11.33
CA GLN A 61 9.03 14.31 12.56
C GLN A 61 8.67 13.39 13.75
N ASP A 62 7.54 13.65 14.42
CA ASP A 62 7.03 12.79 15.52
C ASP A 62 6.01 11.75 15.04
N ALA A 63 5.72 11.69 13.74
CA ALA A 63 4.81 10.70 13.17
C ALA A 63 5.51 9.36 12.96
N HIS A 64 4.78 8.26 13.13
CA HIS A 64 5.19 6.94 12.68
C HIS A 64 4.48 6.59 11.39
N VAL A 65 5.19 6.08 10.39
CA VAL A 65 4.63 5.64 9.11
C VAL A 65 4.66 4.11 9.07
N LEU A 66 3.49 3.50 8.91
CA LEU A 66 3.33 2.07 8.64
C LEU A 66 2.90 1.91 7.19
N TRP A 67 3.57 1.07 6.40
CA TRP A 67 3.27 0.89 4.99
C TRP A 67 3.26 -0.58 4.58
N CYS A 68 2.40 -0.94 3.65
CA CYS A 68 2.44 -2.23 2.95
C CYS A 68 3.05 -2.06 1.56
N ASP A 69 3.45 -3.16 0.96
CA ASP A 69 3.94 -3.17 -0.43
C ASP A 69 2.80 -2.98 -1.44
N GLY A 70 3.15 -2.45 -2.61
CA GLY A 70 2.30 -2.45 -3.80
C GLY A 70 2.85 -3.41 -4.86
N ASN A 71 2.56 -3.13 -6.13
CA ASN A 71 3.12 -3.89 -7.25
C ASN A 71 4.40 -3.25 -7.82
N HIS A 72 4.77 -2.07 -7.35
CA HIS A 72 5.95 -1.33 -7.80
C HIS A 72 7.16 -1.43 -6.86
N GLU A 73 7.13 -2.26 -5.81
CA GLU A 73 8.27 -2.45 -4.93
C GLU A 73 9.27 -3.49 -5.47
N ASP A 74 10.53 -3.39 -5.02
CA ASP A 74 11.52 -4.44 -5.17
C ASP A 74 11.22 -5.57 -4.17
N HIS A 75 10.39 -6.52 -4.60
CA HIS A 75 9.91 -7.60 -3.75
C HIS A 75 11.01 -8.54 -3.30
N TRP A 76 12.07 -8.74 -4.10
CA TRP A 76 13.20 -9.56 -3.69
C TRP A 76 13.93 -8.92 -2.53
N HIS A 77 14.18 -7.61 -2.62
CA HIS A 77 14.80 -6.88 -1.53
C HIS A 77 13.93 -6.80 -0.27
N LEU A 78 12.60 -6.70 -0.43
CA LEU A 78 11.67 -6.73 0.71
C LEU A 78 11.70 -8.06 1.48
N GLN A 79 11.89 -9.19 0.78
CA GLN A 79 11.94 -10.51 1.41
C GLN A 79 13.26 -10.78 2.13
N GLU A 80 14.36 -10.23 1.63
CA GLU A 80 15.71 -10.48 2.17
C GLU A 80 16.08 -9.56 3.32
N ASN A 81 15.50 -8.38 3.41
CA ASN A 81 15.97 -7.33 4.29
C ASN A 81 14.85 -6.70 5.12
N ASN A 82 15.18 -6.43 6.39
CA ASN A 82 14.41 -5.49 7.18
C ASN A 82 14.59 -4.08 6.63
N VAL A 83 13.64 -3.65 5.80
CA VAL A 83 13.64 -2.29 5.25
C VAL A 83 13.34 -1.31 6.37
N ASN A 84 14.37 -0.63 6.83
CA ASN A 84 14.26 0.32 7.92
C ASN A 84 14.63 1.72 7.45
N TYR A 85 13.61 2.55 7.33
CA TYR A 85 13.79 4.00 7.29
C TYR A 85 13.46 4.59 8.67
N PRO A 86 14.16 5.61 9.15
CA PRO A 86 13.85 6.23 10.45
C PRO A 86 12.38 6.67 10.56
N GLY A 87 11.66 6.16 11.57
CA GLY A 87 10.25 6.45 11.78
C GLY A 87 9.27 5.79 10.80
N VAL A 88 9.75 4.86 9.95
CA VAL A 88 8.95 4.18 8.93
C VAL A 88 9.12 2.67 9.07
N THR A 89 8.03 1.94 9.13
CA THR A 89 8.02 0.49 9.28
C THR A 89 7.27 -0.17 8.12
N TYR A 90 7.93 -1.07 7.42
CA TYR A 90 7.28 -1.97 6.48
C TYR A 90 6.44 -3.00 7.24
N MET A 91 5.25 -3.21 6.76
CA MET A 91 4.27 -4.15 7.30
C MET A 91 4.08 -5.30 6.30
N PRO A 92 4.78 -6.42 6.45
CA PRO A 92 4.59 -7.58 5.59
C PRO A 92 3.12 -8.01 5.54
N ARG A 93 2.72 -8.60 4.43
CA ARG A 93 1.33 -9.04 4.16
C ARG A 93 0.79 -9.91 5.28
N GLY A 94 -0.38 -9.55 5.83
CA GLY A 94 -0.99 -10.18 6.99
C GLY A 94 -0.51 -9.67 8.35
N SER A 95 0.37 -8.66 8.38
CA SER A 95 0.74 -8.01 9.64
C SER A 95 -0.45 -7.32 10.28
N VAL A 96 -0.60 -7.51 11.59
CA VAL A 96 -1.68 -6.90 12.37
C VAL A 96 -1.09 -5.99 13.45
N ARG A 97 -1.71 -4.84 13.64
CA ARG A 97 -1.35 -3.87 14.67
C ARG A 97 -2.59 -3.35 15.39
N MET A 98 -2.48 -3.18 16.69
CA MET A 98 -3.47 -2.44 17.46
C MET A 98 -3.22 -0.93 17.31
N LEU A 99 -4.23 -0.22 16.88
CA LEU A 99 -4.22 1.25 16.83
C LEU A 99 -4.39 1.85 18.23
N PRO A 100 -4.03 3.12 18.44
CA PRO A 100 -4.17 3.76 19.75
C PRO A 100 -5.61 3.87 20.28
N ASP A 101 -6.59 3.76 19.39
CA ASP A 101 -8.01 3.71 19.73
C ASP A 101 -8.53 2.27 19.94
N GLN A 102 -7.62 1.30 20.07
CA GLN A 102 -7.82 -0.12 20.29
C GLN A 102 -8.37 -0.91 19.10
N ARG A 103 -8.60 -0.29 17.94
CA ARG A 103 -8.97 -1.00 16.72
C ARG A 103 -7.79 -1.81 16.19
N MET A 104 -8.09 -2.99 15.63
CA MET A 104 -7.10 -3.85 14.99
C MET A 104 -7.02 -3.54 13.49
N VAL A 105 -5.83 -3.18 13.01
CA VAL A 105 -5.56 -2.95 11.59
C VAL A 105 -4.72 -4.07 11.01
N MET A 106 -5.15 -4.62 9.87
CA MET A 106 -4.38 -5.59 9.08
C MET A 106 -3.84 -4.93 7.82
N PHE A 107 -2.57 -5.23 7.49
CA PHE A 107 -1.90 -4.75 6.28
C PHE A 107 -1.78 -5.88 5.26
N ILE A 108 -2.21 -5.63 4.02
CA ILE A 108 -2.17 -6.63 2.95
C ILE A 108 -1.71 -5.95 1.65
N GLY A 109 -0.42 -6.01 1.39
CA GLY A 109 0.17 -5.50 0.16
C GLY A 109 -0.09 -6.37 -1.07
N GLY A 110 0.50 -5.96 -2.19
CA GLY A 110 0.50 -6.68 -3.45
C GLY A 110 -0.70 -6.45 -4.34
N ALA A 111 -0.43 -6.45 -5.65
CA ALA A 111 -1.39 -6.42 -6.74
C ALA A 111 -0.72 -6.93 -8.02
N GLN A 112 -1.49 -7.39 -8.99
CA GLN A 112 -0.96 -7.78 -10.28
C GLN A 112 -0.76 -6.56 -11.19
N SER A 113 0.46 -6.34 -11.68
CA SER A 113 0.77 -5.33 -12.69
C SER A 113 0.11 -5.64 -14.02
N VAL A 114 -0.59 -4.67 -14.60
CA VAL A 114 -1.25 -4.80 -15.91
C VAL A 114 -0.26 -4.62 -17.07
N ASP A 115 0.85 -3.98 -16.83
CA ASP A 115 1.90 -3.62 -17.77
C ASP A 115 3.19 -4.47 -17.61
N ARG A 116 3.11 -5.57 -16.89
CA ARG A 116 4.26 -6.47 -16.58
C ARG A 116 5.08 -6.87 -17.79
N GLU A 117 4.42 -7.03 -18.97
CA GLU A 117 5.09 -7.41 -20.21
C GLU A 117 6.01 -6.31 -20.77
N GLN A 118 5.86 -5.08 -20.29
CA GLN A 118 6.67 -3.92 -20.67
C GLN A 118 7.77 -3.65 -19.65
N ARG A 119 7.80 -4.39 -18.54
CA ARG A 119 8.75 -4.21 -17.44
C ARG A 119 9.87 -5.23 -17.47
N VAL A 120 10.91 -5.00 -16.69
CA VAL A 120 12.10 -5.83 -16.61
C VAL A 120 12.08 -6.64 -15.32
N LEU A 121 12.08 -7.97 -15.44
CA LEU A 121 12.13 -8.89 -14.30
C LEU A 121 13.36 -8.61 -13.41
N GLY A 122 13.14 -8.50 -12.12
CA GLY A 122 14.17 -8.24 -11.11
C GLY A 122 14.68 -6.80 -11.07
N VAL A 123 14.02 -5.87 -11.78
CA VAL A 123 14.36 -4.44 -11.78
C VAL A 123 13.15 -3.59 -11.40
N ASP A 124 12.08 -3.71 -12.18
CA ASP A 124 10.83 -2.96 -11.99
C ASP A 124 9.57 -3.84 -12.05
N TRP A 125 9.77 -5.16 -12.18
CA TRP A 125 8.72 -6.16 -12.04
C TRP A 125 9.24 -7.43 -11.35
N PHE A 126 8.39 -7.98 -10.48
CA PHE A 126 8.67 -9.17 -9.67
C PHE A 126 7.41 -10.05 -9.60
N PRO A 127 7.51 -11.38 -9.82
CA PRO A 127 6.36 -12.27 -9.69
C PRO A 127 5.71 -12.24 -8.31
N GLU A 128 6.50 -11.90 -7.29
CA GLU A 128 6.09 -11.78 -5.89
C GLU A 128 5.19 -10.56 -5.63
N GLU A 129 4.93 -9.72 -6.64
CA GLU A 129 3.92 -8.65 -6.53
C GLU A 129 2.52 -9.20 -6.19
N VAL A 130 2.24 -10.45 -6.59
CA VAL A 130 0.97 -11.13 -6.32
C VAL A 130 1.02 -11.87 -4.98
N ILE A 131 -0.08 -11.84 -4.24
CA ILE A 131 -0.20 -12.59 -2.97
C ILE A 131 -0.07 -14.09 -3.24
N SER A 132 0.92 -14.73 -2.64
CA SER A 132 1.16 -16.17 -2.74
C SER A 132 0.17 -16.97 -1.89
N TYR A 133 0.05 -18.28 -2.17
CA TYR A 133 -0.77 -19.19 -1.35
C TYR A 133 -0.32 -19.22 0.12
N ALA A 134 0.98 -19.23 0.38
CA ALA A 134 1.52 -19.24 1.74
C ALA A 134 1.20 -17.95 2.50
N GLU A 135 1.21 -16.82 1.82
CA GLU A 135 0.79 -15.54 2.40
C GLU A 135 -0.73 -15.53 2.65
N ALA A 136 -1.52 -16.02 1.71
CA ALA A 136 -2.98 -16.16 1.88
C ALA A 136 -3.31 -17.02 3.10
N ASP A 137 -2.67 -18.18 3.26
CA ASP A 137 -2.86 -19.06 4.42
C ASP A 137 -2.50 -18.35 5.73
N ARG A 138 -1.41 -17.60 5.76
CA ARG A 138 -0.99 -16.80 6.93
C ARG A 138 -2.00 -15.71 7.27
N ILE A 139 -2.48 -14.97 6.25
CA ILE A 139 -3.49 -13.92 6.40
C ILE A 139 -4.79 -14.53 6.97
N MET A 140 -5.26 -15.61 6.37
CA MET A 140 -6.49 -16.29 6.79
C MET A 140 -6.35 -17.02 8.13
N GLY A 141 -5.13 -17.36 8.53
CA GLY A 141 -4.83 -18.01 9.82
C GLY A 141 -4.86 -17.07 11.04
N TYR A 142 -5.02 -15.76 10.85
CA TYR A 142 -5.15 -14.85 11.99
C TYR A 142 -6.51 -15.03 12.67
N GLY A 143 -6.50 -15.42 13.94
CA GLY A 143 -7.73 -15.81 14.66
C GLY A 143 -8.43 -14.67 15.42
N GLY A 144 -7.95 -13.43 15.32
CA GLY A 144 -8.49 -12.28 16.04
C GLY A 144 -9.43 -11.41 15.19
N PRO A 145 -10.07 -10.41 15.81
CA PRO A 145 -10.90 -9.43 15.09
C PRO A 145 -10.03 -8.49 14.26
N ILE A 146 -10.58 -7.99 13.15
CA ILE A 146 -9.98 -6.95 12.30
C ILE A 146 -11.04 -5.87 12.05
N ASP A 147 -10.76 -4.66 12.49
CA ASP A 147 -11.66 -3.51 12.36
C ASP A 147 -11.34 -2.70 11.09
N VAL A 148 -10.06 -2.64 10.72
CA VAL A 148 -9.54 -1.86 9.59
C VAL A 148 -8.63 -2.72 8.72
N VAL A 149 -8.78 -2.62 7.40
CA VAL A 149 -7.81 -3.18 6.45
C VAL A 149 -7.15 -2.04 5.66
N ILE A 150 -5.83 -2.10 5.57
CA ILE A 150 -5.00 -1.31 4.67
C ILE A 150 -4.45 -2.28 3.64
N SER A 151 -4.81 -2.12 2.38
CA SER A 151 -4.28 -2.95 1.30
C SER A 151 -3.79 -2.11 0.13
N HIS A 152 -3.03 -2.73 -0.80
CA HIS A 152 -2.68 -2.00 -2.01
C HIS A 152 -3.82 -2.02 -3.01
N THR A 153 -4.25 -3.19 -3.49
CA THR A 153 -5.48 -3.32 -4.28
C THR A 153 -6.70 -3.66 -3.39
N CYS A 154 -7.83 -4.01 -3.96
CA CYS A 154 -9.09 -4.21 -3.22
C CYS A 154 -9.80 -5.52 -3.59
N PRO A 155 -10.74 -6.00 -2.75
CA PRO A 155 -11.66 -7.09 -3.08
C PRO A 155 -12.36 -6.91 -4.42
N VAL A 156 -12.75 -8.02 -5.05
CA VAL A 156 -13.49 -8.01 -6.33
C VAL A 156 -14.85 -7.31 -6.18
N GLU A 157 -15.44 -7.38 -5.02
CA GLU A 157 -16.76 -6.84 -4.66
C GLU A 157 -16.79 -5.31 -4.60
N PHE A 158 -15.63 -4.64 -4.55
CA PHE A 158 -15.57 -3.19 -4.55
C PHE A 158 -15.62 -2.68 -5.99
N ASP A 159 -16.70 -1.96 -6.30
CA ASP A 159 -16.94 -1.44 -7.65
C ASP A 159 -16.10 -0.18 -7.89
N ILE A 160 -15.03 -0.33 -8.65
CA ILE A 160 -14.15 0.76 -9.07
C ILE A 160 -14.45 1.08 -10.53
N PRO A 161 -14.93 2.29 -10.85
CA PRO A 161 -15.24 2.68 -12.22
C PRO A 161 -14.06 2.47 -13.19
N GLY A 162 -14.34 1.89 -14.36
CA GLY A 162 -13.33 1.69 -15.41
C GLY A 162 -12.38 0.48 -15.22
N THR A 163 -12.65 -0.42 -14.25
CA THR A 163 -11.72 -1.51 -13.90
C THR A 163 -12.20 -2.90 -14.29
N TYR A 164 -13.24 -3.05 -15.10
CA TYR A 164 -13.85 -4.34 -15.45
C TYR A 164 -12.86 -5.38 -15.99
N TYR A 165 -11.82 -4.96 -16.70
CA TYR A 165 -10.79 -5.84 -17.27
C TYR A 165 -9.74 -6.32 -16.24
N LYS A 166 -9.73 -5.75 -15.03
CA LYS A 166 -8.77 -6.08 -13.95
C LYS A 166 -9.34 -7.05 -12.91
N GLN A 167 -10.44 -7.71 -13.18
CA GLN A 167 -11.11 -8.61 -12.23
C GLN A 167 -10.34 -9.92 -11.97
N ASN A 168 -9.41 -10.29 -12.83
CA ASN A 168 -8.66 -11.55 -12.74
C ASN A 168 -7.39 -11.50 -11.89
N ASP A 169 -7.09 -10.38 -11.23
CA ASP A 169 -5.97 -10.28 -10.31
C ASP A 169 -6.14 -11.28 -9.14
N PRO A 170 -5.20 -12.25 -8.97
CA PRO A 170 -5.28 -13.24 -7.89
C PRO A 170 -5.28 -12.60 -6.51
N SER A 171 -4.57 -11.48 -6.31
CA SER A 171 -4.54 -10.75 -5.04
C SER A 171 -5.93 -10.27 -4.64
N ARG A 172 -6.73 -9.78 -5.58
CA ARG A 172 -8.12 -9.36 -5.32
C ARG A 172 -8.99 -10.50 -4.81
N LYS A 173 -8.78 -11.74 -5.31
CA LYS A 173 -9.52 -12.91 -4.84
C LYS A 173 -9.19 -13.26 -3.40
N VAL A 174 -7.91 -13.15 -3.00
CA VAL A 174 -7.50 -13.32 -1.61
C VAL A 174 -8.15 -12.23 -0.73
N LEU A 175 -8.15 -10.98 -1.19
CA LEU A 175 -8.80 -9.88 -0.47
C LEU A 175 -10.32 -10.08 -0.33
N SER A 176 -10.99 -10.70 -1.32
CA SER A 176 -12.41 -11.10 -1.19
C SER A 176 -12.62 -12.14 -0.08
N MET A 177 -11.70 -13.11 0.07
CA MET A 177 -11.74 -14.06 1.18
C MET A 177 -11.55 -13.35 2.54
N VAL A 178 -10.62 -12.39 2.62
CA VAL A 178 -10.40 -11.56 3.82
C VAL A 178 -11.65 -10.76 4.17
N LEU A 179 -12.29 -10.14 3.18
CA LEU A 179 -13.53 -9.37 3.36
C LEU A 179 -14.66 -10.23 3.95
N GLU A 180 -14.86 -11.42 3.43
CA GLU A 180 -15.90 -12.34 3.93
C GLU A 180 -15.57 -12.92 5.31
N MET A 181 -14.30 -13.19 5.61
CA MET A 181 -13.88 -13.77 6.87
C MET A 181 -13.91 -12.77 8.02
N TYR A 182 -13.24 -11.63 7.85
CA TYR A 182 -13.05 -10.66 8.93
C TYR A 182 -14.14 -9.59 8.99
N LYS A 183 -14.81 -9.28 7.88
CA LYS A 183 -15.90 -8.28 7.78
C LYS A 183 -15.52 -6.95 8.44
N PRO A 184 -14.37 -6.34 8.09
CA PRO A 184 -13.89 -5.13 8.74
C PRO A 184 -14.88 -3.97 8.54
N ASP A 185 -14.89 -3.03 9.48
CA ASP A 185 -15.72 -1.81 9.36
C ASP A 185 -15.18 -0.87 8.29
N LEU A 186 -13.85 -0.78 8.17
CA LEU A 186 -13.16 0.16 7.28
C LEU A 186 -12.14 -0.55 6.40
N TRP A 187 -12.07 -0.12 5.14
CA TRP A 187 -11.09 -0.61 4.18
C TRP A 187 -10.53 0.54 3.34
N TYR A 188 -9.19 0.73 3.35
CA TYR A 188 -8.51 1.74 2.54
C TYR A 188 -7.50 1.07 1.62
N PHE A 189 -7.38 1.59 0.39
CA PHE A 189 -6.48 1.04 -0.62
C PHE A 189 -6.10 2.09 -1.67
N GLY A 190 -5.09 1.79 -2.50
CA GLY A 190 -4.60 2.60 -3.60
C GLY A 190 -4.72 1.91 -4.95
N HIS A 191 -3.60 1.81 -5.71
CA HIS A 191 -3.44 1.04 -6.95
C HIS A 191 -4.24 1.53 -8.17
N TRP A 192 -5.42 2.07 -7.98
CA TRP A 192 -6.33 2.41 -9.09
C TRP A 192 -6.18 3.85 -9.56
N HIS A 193 -5.32 4.64 -8.93
CA HIS A 193 -5.07 6.05 -9.27
C HIS A 193 -6.37 6.84 -9.41
N THR A 194 -7.28 6.66 -8.48
CA THR A 194 -8.56 7.36 -8.44
C THR A 194 -9.01 7.55 -7.00
N ASN A 195 -9.86 8.54 -6.77
CA ASN A 195 -10.49 8.70 -5.46
C ASN A 195 -11.97 8.38 -5.54
N VAL A 196 -12.32 7.21 -5.08
CA VAL A 196 -13.72 6.76 -4.98
C VAL A 196 -13.95 6.11 -3.63
N ARG A 197 -15.18 6.11 -3.18
CA ARG A 197 -15.60 5.49 -1.94
C ARG A 197 -16.92 4.77 -2.12
N GLY A 198 -17.14 3.76 -1.31
CA GLY A 198 -18.36 3.00 -1.35
C GLY A 198 -18.59 2.22 -0.07
N ARG A 199 -19.54 1.31 -0.16
CA ARG A 199 -19.89 0.40 0.92
C ARG A 199 -20.21 -0.96 0.34
N TYR A 200 -19.70 -2.01 0.96
CA TYR A 200 -20.11 -3.38 0.70
C TYR A 200 -20.56 -3.99 2.03
N ARG A 201 -21.86 -4.34 2.14
CA ARG A 201 -22.50 -4.74 3.40
C ARG A 201 -22.21 -3.72 4.52
N ASN A 202 -21.47 -4.10 5.56
CA ASN A 202 -21.09 -3.22 6.67
C ASN A 202 -19.75 -2.53 6.49
N THR A 203 -18.93 -2.98 5.55
CA THR A 203 -17.60 -2.43 5.28
C THR A 203 -17.70 -1.15 4.46
N HIS A 204 -17.23 -0.04 5.01
CA HIS A 204 -17.02 1.20 4.27
C HIS A 204 -15.62 1.20 3.67
N TRP A 205 -15.50 1.49 2.39
CA TRP A 205 -14.21 1.50 1.72
C TRP A 205 -13.91 2.82 1.01
N GLU A 206 -12.64 3.17 0.92
CA GLU A 206 -12.15 4.34 0.19
C GLU A 206 -10.88 3.97 -0.58
N CYS A 207 -10.91 4.18 -1.90
CA CYS A 207 -9.75 4.17 -2.77
C CYS A 207 -9.09 5.54 -2.72
N LEU A 208 -7.78 5.58 -2.54
CA LEU A 208 -6.99 6.79 -2.52
C LEU A 208 -6.13 6.89 -3.77
N ASP A 209 -5.99 8.10 -4.27
CA ASP A 209 -5.19 8.43 -5.44
C ASP A 209 -3.70 8.56 -5.07
N TYR A 210 -2.89 9.15 -5.97
CA TYR A 210 -1.49 9.48 -5.75
C TYR A 210 -1.28 11.02 -5.77
N PRO A 211 -0.16 11.54 -5.21
CA PRO A 211 0.18 12.96 -5.30
C PRO A 211 0.25 13.43 -6.76
N HIS A 212 -0.08 14.71 -7.00
CA HIS A 212 -0.03 15.38 -8.31
C HIS A 212 -1.08 14.95 -9.33
N HIS A 213 -1.94 14.00 -9.06
CA HIS A 213 -3.09 13.76 -9.92
C HIS A 213 -4.09 14.91 -9.79
N ALA A 214 -4.38 15.56 -10.91
CA ALA A 214 -5.24 16.73 -10.94
C ALA A 214 -6.66 16.41 -10.42
N GLY A 215 -7.03 17.00 -9.29
CA GLY A 215 -8.31 16.75 -8.62
C GLY A 215 -8.36 15.47 -7.79
N GLY A 216 -7.32 14.68 -7.78
CA GLY A 216 -7.21 13.46 -6.98
C GLY A 216 -7.05 13.74 -5.48
N LYS A 217 -7.58 12.85 -4.67
CA LYS A 217 -7.41 12.88 -3.22
C LYS A 217 -6.61 11.64 -2.80
N TRP A 218 -5.37 11.85 -2.46
CA TRP A 218 -4.41 10.78 -2.15
C TRP A 218 -4.21 10.52 -0.65
N TRP A 219 -4.96 11.21 0.21
CA TRP A 219 -4.94 11.00 1.65
C TRP A 219 -6.30 11.31 2.29
N THR A 220 -6.55 10.71 3.45
CA THR A 220 -7.72 10.98 4.26
C THR A 220 -7.38 10.81 5.75
N TRP A 221 -8.21 11.32 6.65
CA TRP A 221 -8.13 10.95 8.06
C TRP A 221 -8.79 9.58 8.24
N LEU A 222 -8.19 8.72 9.05
CA LEU A 222 -8.83 7.49 9.50
C LEU A 222 -10.13 7.87 10.23
N LYS A 223 -11.23 7.28 9.79
CA LYS A 223 -12.56 7.54 10.38
C LYS A 223 -12.77 6.82 11.69
#